data_c5b181606d3e06da941b9638b7c9c0ce
#
_entry.id   c5b181606d3e06da941b9638b7c9c0ce
#
_cell.length_a   1.000
_cell.length_b   1.000
_cell.length_c   1.000
_cell.angle_alpha   90.00
_cell.angle_beta   90.00
_cell.angle_gamma   90.00
#
_symmetry.space_group_name_H-M   'P 1'
#
loop_
_entity.id
_entity.type
_entity.pdbx_description
1 polymer ?
#
loop_
_entity_poly.entity_id
_entity_poly.type
_entity_poly.pdbx_seq_one_letter_code
_entity_poly.pdbx_strand_id
1 'polypeptide(L)'
;MSRQISTLIGVSALLLWSTLVGLLRLSTESFGPIYTVTYVYTISAIILFLTYGLPDLKKVSKKFLILSSLLFVVFELCFAFSITLANSSEKSIEINIIFNMWPTLIIIMLAVLKEEKVNLLTILGVIVSFAGIVIINY
;
A
#
# COMPACT_ATOMS: atom_id res chain seq x y z
N MET A 1 11.16 6.60 23.96
CA MET A 1 9.80 7.10 23.67
C MET A 1 8.82 6.30 24.52
N SER A 2 7.82 6.92 25.18
CA SER A 2 6.88 6.16 25.99
C SER A 2 5.96 5.33 25.09
N ARG A 3 5.49 4.17 25.58
CA ARG A 3 4.58 3.27 24.84
C ARG A 3 3.32 4.01 24.34
N GLN A 4 2.81 4.95 25.13
CA GLN A 4 1.65 5.76 24.76
C GLN A 4 1.90 6.67 23.56
N ILE A 5 3.07 7.32 23.49
CA ILE A 5 3.46 8.17 22.35
C ILE A 5 3.58 7.33 21.07
N SER A 6 4.21 6.15 21.15
CA SER A 6 4.32 5.24 20.00
C SER A 6 2.96 4.78 19.48
N THR A 7 2.03 4.47 20.41
CA THR A 7 0.65 4.10 20.06
C THR A 7 -0.08 5.27 19.41
N LEU A 8 0.05 6.49 19.94
CA LEU A 8 -0.61 7.67 19.39
C LEU A 8 -0.11 7.97 17.97
N ILE A 9 1.20 7.88 17.73
CA ILE A 9 1.80 8.02 16.39
C ILE A 9 1.26 6.96 15.43
N GLY A 10 1.17 5.69 15.89
CA GLY A 10 0.61 4.61 15.07
C GLY A 10 -0.86 4.84 14.69
N VAL A 11 -1.69 5.27 15.64
CA VAL A 11 -3.10 5.62 15.39
C VAL A 11 -3.21 6.79 14.41
N SER A 12 -2.39 7.83 14.59
CA SER A 12 -2.37 8.98 13.66
C SER A 12 -1.99 8.56 12.24
N ALA A 13 -1.02 7.66 12.09
CA ALA A 13 -0.63 7.12 10.78
C ALA A 13 -1.78 6.34 10.12
N LEU A 14 -2.53 5.54 10.88
CA LEU A 14 -3.71 4.81 10.38
C LEU A 14 -4.83 5.75 9.94
N LEU A 15 -5.09 6.81 10.71
CA LEU A 15 -6.07 7.83 10.33
C LEU A 15 -5.68 8.55 9.03
N LEU A 16 -4.41 8.94 8.88
CA LEU A 16 -3.90 9.51 7.64
C LEU A 16 -4.00 8.52 6.46
N TRP A 17 -3.66 7.25 6.71
CA TRP A 17 -3.77 6.20 5.68
C TRP A 17 -5.22 6.01 5.21
N SER A 18 -6.19 6.11 6.11
CA SER A 18 -7.61 5.95 5.75
C SER A 18 -8.13 7.02 4.79
N THR A 19 -7.49 8.19 4.71
CA THR A 19 -7.85 9.26 3.76
C THR A 19 -7.22 9.07 2.38
N LEU A 20 -6.27 8.15 2.23
CA LEU A 20 -5.45 7.99 1.02
C LEU A 20 -6.29 7.80 -0.25
N VAL A 21 -7.27 6.90 -0.21
CA VAL A 21 -8.06 6.56 -1.40
C VAL A 21 -8.93 7.71 -1.86
N GLY A 22 -9.57 8.42 -0.92
CA GLY A 22 -10.37 9.60 -1.23
C GLY A 22 -9.53 10.72 -1.86
N LEU A 23 -8.36 11.00 -1.27
CA LEU A 23 -7.43 12.00 -1.80
C LEU A 23 -6.84 11.57 -3.15
N LEU A 24 -6.48 10.29 -3.30
CA LEU A 24 -5.96 9.76 -4.56
C LEU A 24 -7.01 9.90 -5.66
N ARG A 25 -8.27 9.56 -5.38
CA ARG A 25 -9.37 9.70 -6.33
C ARG A 25 -9.55 11.16 -6.77
N LEU A 26 -9.70 12.09 -5.84
CA LEU A 26 -9.83 13.53 -6.14
C LEU A 26 -8.65 14.04 -6.97
N SER A 27 -7.44 13.63 -6.64
CA SER A 27 -6.23 14.04 -7.36
C SER A 27 -6.19 13.44 -8.76
N THR A 28 -6.54 12.16 -8.93
CA THR A 28 -6.53 11.51 -10.24
C THR A 28 -7.64 12.02 -11.16
N GLU A 29 -8.80 12.40 -10.62
CA GLU A 29 -9.86 13.06 -11.38
C GLU A 29 -9.43 14.46 -11.86
N SER A 30 -8.61 15.17 -11.08
CA SER A 30 -8.16 16.54 -11.40
C SER A 30 -6.94 16.57 -12.33
N PHE A 31 -5.95 15.72 -12.09
CA PHE A 31 -4.63 15.75 -12.75
C PHE A 31 -4.36 14.53 -13.62
N GLY A 32 -5.18 13.49 -13.52
CA GLY A 32 -4.92 12.18 -14.12
C GLY A 32 -3.95 11.33 -13.29
N PRO A 33 -3.93 9.99 -13.52
CA PRO A 33 -3.21 9.06 -12.66
C PRO A 33 -1.69 9.26 -12.69
N ILE A 34 -1.10 9.49 -13.86
CA ILE A 34 0.35 9.63 -14.02
C ILE A 34 0.87 10.87 -13.27
N TYR A 35 0.24 12.03 -13.47
CA TYR A 35 0.65 13.26 -12.80
C TYR A 35 0.43 13.19 -11.29
N THR A 36 -0.68 12.60 -10.84
CA THR A 36 -0.95 12.41 -9.42
C THR A 36 0.15 11.61 -8.74
N VAL A 37 0.50 10.43 -9.28
CA VAL A 37 1.57 9.58 -8.74
C VAL A 37 2.90 10.35 -8.74
N THR A 38 3.23 11.02 -9.85
CA THR A 38 4.48 11.78 -9.97
C THR A 38 4.56 12.88 -8.92
N TYR A 39 3.53 13.70 -8.75
CA TYR A 39 3.52 14.79 -7.76
C TYR A 39 3.60 14.29 -6.33
N VAL A 40 2.77 13.30 -5.97
CA VAL A 40 2.75 12.74 -4.61
C VAL A 40 4.13 12.22 -4.22
N TYR A 41 4.75 11.39 -5.06
CA TYR A 41 6.04 10.78 -4.74
C TYR A 41 7.20 11.77 -4.86
N THR A 42 7.15 12.73 -5.78
CA THR A 42 8.19 13.77 -5.87
C THR A 42 8.18 14.66 -4.63
N ILE A 43 7.00 15.14 -4.22
CA ILE A 43 6.87 15.99 -3.02
C ILE A 43 7.30 15.20 -1.78
N SER A 44 6.83 13.94 -1.65
CA SER A 44 7.21 13.07 -0.54
C SER A 44 8.72 12.82 -0.49
N ALA A 45 9.35 12.58 -1.64
CA ALA A 45 10.79 12.39 -1.74
C ALA A 45 11.57 13.65 -1.33
N ILE A 46 11.12 14.84 -1.73
CA ILE A 46 11.74 16.12 -1.33
C ILE A 46 11.62 16.29 0.19
N ILE A 47 10.45 16.06 0.78
CA ILE A 47 10.23 16.18 2.23
C ILE A 47 11.14 15.20 2.98
N LEU A 48 11.18 13.92 2.56
CA LEU A 48 12.02 12.91 3.18
C LEU A 48 13.51 13.25 3.05
N PHE A 49 13.93 13.74 1.90
CA PHE A 49 15.32 14.17 1.69
C PHE A 49 15.70 15.34 2.60
N LEU A 50 14.83 16.34 2.76
CA LEU A 50 15.10 17.49 3.63
C LEU A 50 15.09 17.11 5.11
N THR A 51 14.28 16.11 5.52
CA THR A 51 14.17 15.71 6.93
C THR A 51 15.21 14.68 7.36
N TYR A 52 15.53 13.72 6.51
CA TYR A 52 16.39 12.57 6.85
C TYR A 52 17.70 12.50 6.06
N GLY A 53 17.85 13.35 5.02
CA GLY A 53 19.02 13.31 4.12
C GLY A 53 18.95 12.14 3.13
N LEU A 54 20.04 11.94 2.39
CA LEU A 54 20.16 10.85 1.41
C LEU A 54 20.41 9.50 2.12
N PRO A 55 19.67 8.45 1.76
CA PRO A 55 19.93 7.10 2.27
C PRO A 55 21.26 6.57 1.72
N ASP A 56 21.94 5.72 2.51
CA ASP A 56 23.18 5.07 2.09
C ASP A 56 22.88 3.92 1.12
N LEU A 57 22.71 4.26 -0.15
CA LEU A 57 22.41 3.31 -1.23
C LEU A 57 23.55 2.33 -1.51
N LYS A 58 24.78 2.59 -1.00
CA LYS A 58 25.93 1.70 -1.22
C LYS A 58 25.77 0.35 -0.53
N LYS A 59 24.94 0.29 0.51
CA LYS A 59 24.64 -0.94 1.26
C LYS A 59 23.59 -1.84 0.58
N VAL A 60 22.93 -1.34 -0.47
CA VAL A 60 21.87 -2.06 -1.17
C VAL A 60 22.39 -2.56 -2.52
N SER A 61 22.06 -3.81 -2.88
CA SER A 61 22.46 -4.32 -4.18
C SER A 61 21.77 -3.55 -5.31
N LYS A 62 22.50 -3.21 -6.36
CA LYS A 62 21.96 -2.46 -7.51
C LYS A 62 20.78 -3.19 -8.19
N LYS A 63 20.86 -4.52 -8.28
CA LYS A 63 19.80 -5.35 -8.86
C LYS A 63 18.50 -5.25 -8.04
N PHE A 64 18.62 -5.35 -6.72
CA PHE A 64 17.47 -5.19 -5.82
C PHE A 64 16.86 -3.79 -5.96
N LEU A 65 17.70 -2.75 -5.99
CA LEU A 65 17.26 -1.36 -6.06
C LEU A 65 16.49 -1.08 -7.37
N ILE A 66 17.02 -1.53 -8.51
CA ILE A 66 16.37 -1.35 -9.81
C ILE A 66 15.07 -2.15 -9.87
N LEU A 67 15.09 -3.42 -9.49
CA LEU A 67 13.91 -4.29 -9.58
C LEU A 67 12.80 -3.83 -8.64
N SER A 68 13.13 -3.52 -7.39
CA SER A 68 12.13 -3.05 -6.42
C SER A 68 11.54 -1.70 -6.81
N SER A 69 12.35 -0.77 -7.32
CA SER A 69 11.86 0.53 -7.79
C SER A 69 10.95 0.37 -8.99
N LEU A 70 11.32 -0.46 -9.96
CA LEU A 70 10.48 -0.72 -11.15
C LEU A 70 9.15 -1.34 -10.76
N LEU A 71 9.17 -2.39 -9.93
CA LEU A 71 7.95 -3.05 -9.44
C LEU A 71 7.07 -2.10 -8.65
N PHE A 72 7.67 -1.25 -7.81
CA PHE A 72 6.94 -0.25 -7.04
C PHE A 72 6.25 0.77 -7.96
N VAL A 73 6.95 1.32 -8.94
CA VAL A 73 6.37 2.29 -9.89
C VAL A 73 5.22 1.66 -10.68
N VAL A 74 5.41 0.44 -11.21
CA VAL A 74 4.34 -0.29 -11.92
C VAL A 74 3.13 -0.51 -11.03
N PHE A 75 3.34 -0.95 -9.79
CA PHE A 75 2.29 -1.18 -8.82
C PHE A 75 1.47 0.10 -8.54
N GLU A 76 2.15 1.20 -8.25
CA GLU A 76 1.50 2.49 -7.94
C GLU A 76 0.72 3.06 -9.12
N LEU A 77 1.29 2.96 -10.32
CA LEU A 77 0.58 3.37 -11.53
C LEU A 77 -0.66 2.50 -11.77
N CYS A 78 -0.54 1.17 -11.66
CA CYS A 78 -1.69 0.27 -11.79
C CYS A 78 -2.77 0.59 -10.78
N PHE A 79 -2.41 0.87 -9.52
CA PHE A 79 -3.36 1.27 -8.49
C PHE A 79 -4.04 2.60 -8.81
N ALA A 80 -3.28 3.64 -9.17
CA ALA A 80 -3.82 4.94 -9.55
C ALA A 80 -4.76 4.86 -10.77
N PHE A 81 -4.38 4.08 -11.80
CA PHE A 81 -5.25 3.83 -12.95
C PHE A 81 -6.53 3.08 -12.55
N SER A 82 -6.44 2.09 -11.68
CA SER A 82 -7.60 1.34 -11.21
C SER A 82 -8.61 2.26 -10.50
N ILE A 83 -8.13 3.16 -9.64
CA ILE A 83 -8.98 4.16 -8.95
C ILE A 83 -9.59 5.15 -9.96
N THR A 84 -8.83 5.59 -10.95
CA THR A 84 -9.32 6.53 -11.98
C THR A 84 -10.39 5.91 -12.86
N LEU A 85 -10.23 4.64 -13.22
CA LEU A 85 -11.18 3.90 -14.06
C LEU A 85 -12.42 3.41 -13.28
N ALA A 86 -12.42 3.55 -11.97
CA ALA A 86 -13.59 3.22 -11.14
C ALA A 86 -14.74 4.19 -11.45
N ASN A 87 -15.86 3.67 -11.95
CA ASN A 87 -17.02 4.46 -12.37
C ASN A 87 -17.84 5.02 -11.19
N SER A 88 -17.52 4.62 -9.96
CA SER A 88 -18.20 5.06 -8.74
C SER A 88 -17.28 5.07 -7.53
N SER A 89 -17.68 5.79 -6.48
CA SER A 89 -16.96 5.78 -5.19
C SER A 89 -16.95 4.39 -4.55
N GLU A 90 -18.02 3.63 -4.72
CA GLU A 90 -18.14 2.24 -4.23
C GLU A 90 -17.05 1.35 -4.85
N LYS A 91 -16.90 1.38 -6.18
CA LYS A 91 -15.83 0.64 -6.86
C LYS A 91 -14.42 1.06 -6.44
N SER A 92 -14.22 2.32 -6.12
CA SER A 92 -12.93 2.77 -5.57
C SER A 92 -12.64 2.17 -4.20
N ILE A 93 -13.69 1.99 -3.37
CA ILE A 93 -13.58 1.32 -2.07
C ILE A 93 -13.27 -0.18 -2.26
N GLU A 94 -13.96 -0.86 -3.18
CA GLU A 94 -13.68 -2.27 -3.52
C GLU A 94 -12.23 -2.46 -3.95
N ILE A 95 -11.72 -1.61 -4.85
CA ILE A 95 -10.33 -1.63 -5.30
C ILE A 95 -9.38 -1.46 -4.11
N ASN A 96 -9.69 -0.53 -3.19
CA ASN A 96 -8.87 -0.33 -1.99
C ASN A 96 -8.86 -1.54 -1.07
N ILE A 97 -9.96 -2.25 -0.95
CA ILE A 97 -10.04 -3.47 -0.13
C ILE A 97 -9.16 -4.56 -0.75
N ILE A 98 -9.23 -4.75 -2.07
CA ILE A 98 -8.36 -5.68 -2.80
C ILE A 98 -6.88 -5.27 -2.64
N PHE A 99 -6.59 -3.97 -2.78
CA PHE A 99 -5.25 -3.43 -2.55
C PHE A 99 -4.71 -3.78 -1.15
N ASN A 100 -5.53 -3.68 -0.12
CA ASN A 100 -5.13 -4.00 1.26
C ASN A 100 -5.00 -5.50 1.56
N MET A 101 -5.17 -6.39 0.58
CA MET A 101 -4.92 -7.84 0.73
C MET A 101 -3.44 -8.23 0.73
N TRP A 102 -2.53 -7.31 0.42
CA TRP A 102 -1.10 -7.61 0.35
C TRP A 102 -0.52 -8.30 1.61
N PRO A 103 -0.93 -8.00 2.87
CA PRO A 103 -0.41 -8.71 4.02
C PRO A 103 -0.83 -10.18 4.03
N THR A 104 -2.08 -10.48 3.62
CA THR A 104 -2.59 -11.84 3.51
C THR A 104 -1.83 -12.62 2.43
N LEU A 105 -1.53 -12.01 1.28
CA LEU A 105 -0.75 -12.63 0.22
C LEU A 105 0.70 -12.90 0.67
N ILE A 106 1.31 -12.02 1.46
CA ILE A 106 2.65 -12.26 2.04
C ILE A 106 2.63 -13.49 2.95
N ILE A 107 1.63 -13.62 3.83
CA ILE A 107 1.49 -14.77 4.71
C ILE A 107 1.37 -16.07 3.91
N ILE A 108 0.55 -16.07 2.85
CA ILE A 108 0.40 -17.22 1.95
C ILE A 108 1.74 -17.56 1.28
N MET A 109 2.45 -16.56 0.75
CA MET A 109 3.75 -16.78 0.11
C MET A 109 4.78 -17.35 1.08
N LEU A 110 4.88 -16.82 2.30
CA LEU A 110 5.79 -17.32 3.33
C LEU A 110 5.46 -18.78 3.72
N ALA A 111 4.17 -19.11 3.77
CA ALA A 111 3.70 -20.46 4.02
C ALA A 111 4.10 -21.42 2.89
N VAL A 112 3.91 -21.02 1.62
CA VAL A 112 4.28 -21.81 0.44
C VAL A 112 5.80 -22.02 0.36
N LEU A 113 6.58 -20.99 0.67
CA LEU A 113 8.04 -21.05 0.70
C LEU A 113 8.59 -21.79 1.94
N LYS A 114 7.72 -22.21 2.86
CA LYS A 114 8.06 -22.89 4.13
C LYS A 114 8.97 -22.06 5.05
N GLU A 115 8.96 -20.73 4.86
CA GLU A 115 9.72 -19.81 5.71
C GLU A 115 9.02 -19.58 7.07
N GLU A 116 7.69 -19.76 7.10
CA GLU A 116 6.88 -19.62 8.31
C GLU A 116 6.00 -20.84 8.56
N LYS A 117 5.80 -21.17 9.84
CA LYS A 117 4.89 -22.25 10.26
C LYS A 117 3.44 -21.73 10.25
N VAL A 118 2.64 -22.32 9.38
CA VAL A 118 1.20 -22.03 9.33
C VAL A 118 0.50 -22.67 10.51
N ASN A 119 -0.12 -21.89 11.35
CA ASN A 119 -0.98 -22.37 12.43
C ASN A 119 -2.47 -22.20 12.05
N LEU A 120 -3.36 -22.81 12.85
CA LEU A 120 -4.80 -22.77 12.60
C LEU A 120 -5.36 -21.32 12.59
N LEU A 121 -4.85 -20.47 13.45
CA LEU A 121 -5.27 -19.05 13.51
C LEU A 121 -4.87 -18.30 12.23
N THR A 122 -3.70 -18.59 11.67
CA THR A 122 -3.25 -18.02 10.39
C THR A 122 -4.19 -18.45 9.25
N ILE A 123 -4.55 -19.75 9.19
CA ILE A 123 -5.49 -20.25 8.19
C ILE A 123 -6.86 -19.57 8.32
N LEU A 124 -7.39 -19.48 9.53
CA LEU A 124 -8.67 -18.80 9.79
C LEU A 124 -8.63 -17.32 9.40
N GLY A 125 -7.53 -16.61 9.72
CA GLY A 125 -7.33 -15.22 9.32
C GLY A 125 -7.35 -15.03 7.80
N VAL A 126 -6.68 -15.90 7.05
CA VAL A 126 -6.69 -15.90 5.58
C VAL A 126 -8.09 -16.13 5.04
N ILE A 127 -8.82 -17.14 5.55
CA ILE A 127 -10.20 -17.44 5.13
C ILE A 127 -11.12 -16.26 5.40
N VAL A 128 -11.07 -15.65 6.58
CA VAL A 128 -11.89 -14.49 6.93
C VAL A 128 -11.59 -13.30 6.02
N SER A 129 -10.31 -13.06 5.70
CA SER A 129 -9.92 -11.99 4.79
C SER A 129 -10.51 -12.17 3.38
N PHE A 130 -10.44 -13.39 2.83
CA PHE A 130 -11.04 -13.69 1.52
C PHE A 130 -12.57 -13.64 1.56
N ALA A 131 -13.20 -14.15 2.63
CA ALA A 131 -14.65 -14.07 2.80
C ALA A 131 -15.14 -12.62 2.83
N GLY A 132 -14.41 -11.72 3.49
CA GLY A 132 -14.70 -10.29 3.51
C GLY A 132 -14.76 -9.68 2.10
N ILE A 133 -13.81 -10.03 1.22
CA ILE A 133 -13.82 -9.56 -0.18
C ILE A 133 -15.03 -10.09 -0.94
N VAL A 134 -15.34 -11.37 -0.78
CA VAL A 134 -16.51 -11.97 -1.45
C VAL A 134 -17.79 -11.26 -1.04
N ILE A 135 -17.98 -10.99 0.24
CA ILE A 135 -19.19 -10.32 0.76
C ILE A 135 -19.37 -8.90 0.20
N ILE A 136 -18.27 -8.18 -0.04
CA ILE A 136 -18.33 -6.79 -0.55
C ILE A 136 -18.64 -6.75 -2.04
N ASN A 137 -18.28 -7.80 -2.80
CA ASN A 137 -18.51 -7.86 -4.25
C ASN A 137 -19.87 -8.49 -4.61
N TYR A 138 -20.70 -8.89 -3.63
CA TYR A 138 -22.06 -9.38 -3.79
C TYR A 138 -23.07 -8.37 -3.24
#